data_b323e6c3ab92ad4affe8c3dcecdf29c4
#
_entry.id   b323e6c3ab92ad4affe8c3dcecdf29c4
#
_cell.length_a   1.000
_cell.length_b   1.000
_cell.length_c   1.000
_cell.angle_alpha   90.00
_cell.angle_beta   90.00
_cell.angle_gamma   90.00
#
_symmetry.space_group_name_H-M   'P 1'
#
loop_
_entity.id
_entity.type
_entity.pdbx_description
1 polymer ?
#
loop_
_entity_poly.entity_id
_entity_poly.type
_entity_poly.pdbx_seq_one_letter_code
_entity_poly.pdbx_strand_id
1 'polypeptide(L)'
;AHERMSGGSLGQQKSLLRQLKQMAAEDERCGGQPLDKDPTFARRIAEIEMELRTLEAFNMRAIDKFSRDGELGGKALGAEANIFKIRSTEIQQRLTELKVEAINYYAMPYQIAALKHGWNEPAVGAEYANGCMPSYLHFRKVSIYSGSNEIQHGIIAKAQLGM
;
A
#
# COMPACT_ATOMS: atom_id res chain seq x y z
N ALA A 1 13.07 -13.84 -6.63
CA ALA A 1 13.45 -12.98 -5.48
C ALA A 1 13.59 -11.52 -5.92
N HIS A 2 14.27 -11.24 -7.02
CA HIS A 2 14.53 -9.87 -7.50
C HIS A 2 13.24 -9.07 -7.77
N GLU A 3 12.24 -9.68 -8.38
CA GLU A 3 10.94 -9.06 -8.68
C GLU A 3 10.16 -8.65 -7.40
N ARG A 4 10.34 -9.37 -6.31
CA ARG A 4 9.65 -9.12 -5.02
C ARG A 4 10.24 -7.95 -4.24
N MET A 5 11.49 -7.61 -4.45
CA MET A 5 12.20 -6.49 -3.80
C MET A 5 12.32 -5.26 -4.69
N SER A 6 11.65 -5.26 -5.86
CA SER A 6 11.67 -4.09 -6.73
C SER A 6 11.11 -2.87 -5.99
N GLY A 7 11.91 -1.83 -5.88
CA GLY A 7 11.53 -0.58 -5.19
C GLY A 7 10.31 0.14 -5.77
N GLY A 8 9.72 -0.39 -6.85
CA GLY A 8 8.51 0.14 -7.47
C GLY A 8 7.30 0.14 -6.54
N SER A 9 7.16 -0.89 -5.69
CA SER A 9 6.05 -0.94 -4.73
C SER A 9 6.16 0.12 -3.63
N LEU A 10 7.37 0.37 -3.10
CA LEU A 10 7.60 1.41 -2.09
C LEU A 10 7.33 2.82 -2.63
N GLY A 11 7.80 3.11 -3.85
CA GLY A 11 7.53 4.40 -4.49
C GLY A 11 6.04 4.65 -4.69
N GLN A 12 5.31 3.65 -5.14
CA GLN A 12 3.86 3.70 -5.30
C GLN A 12 3.16 3.91 -3.95
N GLN A 13 3.54 3.18 -2.91
CA GLN A 13 2.96 3.30 -1.58
C GLN A 13 3.22 4.67 -0.95
N LYS A 14 4.41 5.23 -1.13
CA LYS A 14 4.71 6.60 -0.71
C LYS A 14 3.84 7.64 -1.44
N SER A 15 3.61 7.43 -2.73
CA SER A 15 2.70 8.28 -3.51
C SER A 15 1.27 8.19 -3.00
N LEU A 16 0.77 6.99 -2.75
CA LEU A 16 -0.56 6.76 -2.18
C LEU A 16 -0.72 7.38 -0.79
N LEU A 17 0.31 7.26 0.07
CA LEU A 17 0.29 7.89 1.39
C LEU A 17 0.23 9.43 1.29
N ARG A 18 0.99 10.02 0.34
CA ARG A 18 0.94 11.46 0.09
C ARG A 18 -0.45 11.91 -0.37
N GLN A 19 -1.05 11.19 -1.31
CA GLN A 19 -2.40 11.43 -1.76
C GLN A 19 -3.42 11.31 -0.61
N LEU A 20 -3.31 10.27 0.22
CA LEU A 20 -4.18 10.09 1.38
C LEU A 20 -4.07 11.26 2.36
N LYS A 21 -2.86 11.75 2.64
CA LYS A 21 -2.66 12.92 3.51
C LYS A 21 -3.29 14.19 2.92
N GLN A 22 -3.15 14.38 1.61
CA GLN A 22 -3.79 15.50 0.91
C GLN A 22 -5.32 15.39 0.98
N MET A 23 -5.89 14.24 0.69
CA MET A 23 -7.32 13.99 0.81
C MET A 23 -7.83 14.26 2.23
N ALA A 24 -7.09 13.81 3.25
CA ALA A 24 -7.48 14.02 4.65
C ALA A 24 -7.43 15.49 5.08
N ALA A 25 -6.59 16.31 4.44
CA ALA A 25 -6.50 17.74 4.71
C ALA A 25 -7.58 18.57 3.95
N GLU A 26 -8.05 18.06 2.80
CA GLU A 26 -9.01 18.75 1.93
C GLU A 26 -10.46 18.32 2.21
N ASP A 27 -10.67 17.10 2.71
CA ASP A 27 -12.00 16.51 2.86
C ASP A 27 -12.65 16.89 4.18
N GLU A 28 -13.71 17.69 4.11
CA GLU A 28 -14.50 18.10 5.26
C GLU A 28 -15.60 17.07 5.55
N ARG A 29 -15.48 16.37 6.68
CA ARG A 29 -16.57 15.53 7.19
C ARG A 29 -17.60 16.31 8.00
N CYS A 30 -18.68 15.65 8.36
CA CYS A 30 -19.73 16.17 9.24
C CYS A 30 -19.14 16.96 10.41
N GLY A 31 -19.37 18.28 10.40
CA GLY A 31 -18.84 19.22 11.39
C GLY A 31 -17.86 20.27 10.85
N GLY A 32 -17.54 20.24 9.54
CA GLY A 32 -16.73 21.26 8.87
C GLY A 32 -15.25 21.26 9.28
N GLN A 33 -14.73 20.12 9.73
CA GLN A 33 -13.31 19.98 10.04
C GLN A 33 -12.64 18.98 9.10
N PRO A 34 -11.41 19.27 8.62
CA PRO A 34 -10.62 18.35 7.85
C PRO A 34 -10.40 17.02 8.60
N LEU A 35 -10.34 15.93 7.84
CA LEU A 35 -10.22 14.59 8.38
C LEU A 35 -8.87 14.35 9.08
N ASP A 36 -7.84 15.09 8.73
CA ASP A 36 -6.54 15.08 9.40
C ASP A 36 -6.59 15.63 10.84
N LYS A 37 -7.68 16.33 11.24
CA LYS A 37 -7.95 16.78 12.60
C LYS A 37 -8.70 15.74 13.43
N ASP A 38 -9.24 14.70 12.82
CA ASP A 38 -9.75 13.54 13.57
C ASP A 38 -8.57 12.73 14.12
N PRO A 39 -8.41 12.66 15.45
CA PRO A 39 -7.27 12.01 16.06
C PRO A 39 -7.20 10.51 15.76
N THR A 40 -8.36 9.87 15.52
CA THR A 40 -8.41 8.44 15.19
C THR A 40 -7.91 8.19 13.76
N PHE A 41 -8.35 9.01 12.81
CA PHE A 41 -7.91 8.90 11.43
C PHE A 41 -6.44 9.31 11.26
N ALA A 42 -6.03 10.41 11.89
CA ALA A 42 -4.64 10.87 11.90
C ALA A 42 -3.67 9.81 12.46
N ARG A 43 -4.06 9.14 13.55
CA ARG A 43 -3.27 8.03 14.13
C ARG A 43 -3.09 6.88 13.14
N ARG A 44 -4.14 6.48 12.44
CA ARG A 44 -4.08 5.38 11.43
C ARG A 44 -3.16 5.73 10.26
N ILE A 45 -3.16 6.99 9.82
CA ILE A 45 -2.21 7.48 8.81
C ILE A 45 -0.77 7.41 9.35
N ALA A 46 -0.54 7.87 10.58
CA ALA A 46 0.78 7.85 11.19
C ALA A 46 1.32 6.42 11.38
N GLU A 47 0.48 5.47 11.80
CA GLU A 47 0.83 4.05 11.90
C GLU A 47 1.31 3.49 10.55
N ILE A 48 0.58 3.75 9.46
CA ILE A 48 0.99 3.32 8.12
C ILE A 48 2.30 3.99 7.69
N GLU A 49 2.48 5.28 7.99
CA GLU A 49 3.72 5.98 7.66
C GLU A 49 4.92 5.39 8.40
N MET A 50 4.79 5.07 9.69
CA MET A 50 5.84 4.41 10.47
C MET A 50 6.18 3.02 9.91
N GLU A 51 5.17 2.22 9.58
CA GLU A 51 5.38 0.90 8.98
C GLU A 51 6.07 1.01 7.61
N LEU A 52 5.68 1.98 6.78
CA LEU A 52 6.28 2.19 5.47
C LEU A 52 7.75 2.65 5.57
N ARG A 53 8.07 3.52 6.53
CA ARG A 53 9.47 3.92 6.81
C ARG A 53 10.30 2.74 7.33
N THR A 54 9.71 1.92 8.20
CA THR A 54 10.36 0.70 8.69
C THR A 54 10.63 -0.29 7.55
N LEU A 55 9.67 -0.47 6.66
CA LEU A 55 9.82 -1.33 5.49
C LEU A 55 10.88 -0.80 4.51
N GLU A 56 10.98 0.52 4.35
CA GLU A 56 12.03 1.15 3.55
C GLU A 56 13.42 0.90 4.14
N ALA A 57 13.59 1.13 5.44
CA ALA A 57 14.86 0.87 6.13
C ALA A 57 15.25 -0.62 6.04
N PHE A 58 14.27 -1.51 6.20
CA PHE A 58 14.46 -2.95 6.04
C PHE A 58 14.93 -3.30 4.62
N ASN A 59 14.28 -2.74 3.60
CA ASN A 59 14.65 -2.95 2.19
C ASN A 59 16.06 -2.45 1.87
N MET A 60 16.43 -1.26 2.38
CA MET A 60 17.77 -0.71 2.20
C MET A 60 18.85 -1.60 2.81
N ARG A 61 18.60 -2.11 4.03
CA ARG A 61 19.53 -3.04 4.70
C ARG A 61 19.66 -4.36 3.93
N ALA A 62 18.56 -4.88 3.39
CA ALA A 62 18.59 -6.11 2.59
C ALA A 62 19.37 -5.91 1.28
N ILE A 63 19.22 -4.76 0.61
CA ILE A 63 19.97 -4.40 -0.59
C ILE A 63 21.47 -4.25 -0.26
N ASP A 64 21.81 -3.57 0.83
CA ASP A 64 23.20 -3.38 1.25
C ASP A 64 23.89 -4.72 1.56
N LYS A 65 23.23 -5.59 2.34
CA LYS A 65 23.71 -6.96 2.60
C LYS A 65 23.95 -7.73 1.30
N PHE A 66 22.98 -7.66 0.38
CA PHE A 66 23.07 -8.28 -0.92
C PHE A 66 24.26 -7.78 -1.76
N SER A 67 24.51 -6.45 -1.75
CA SER A 67 25.61 -5.83 -2.48
C SER A 67 26.98 -6.22 -1.94
N ARG A 68 27.09 -6.47 -0.63
CA ARG A 68 28.35 -6.87 0.02
C ARG A 68 28.67 -8.34 -0.20
N ASP A 69 27.68 -9.20 -0.09
CA ASP A 69 27.88 -10.66 -0.12
C ASP A 69 28.06 -11.19 -1.56
N GLY A 70 27.88 -10.35 -2.58
CA GLY A 70 28.13 -10.68 -4.00
C GLY A 70 27.25 -11.78 -4.57
N GLU A 71 26.34 -12.35 -3.79
CA GLU A 71 25.44 -13.40 -4.19
C GLU A 71 24.13 -12.86 -4.77
N LEU A 72 24.11 -12.67 -6.07
CA LEU A 72 22.88 -12.46 -6.85
C LEU A 72 21.96 -13.70 -6.88
N GLY A 73 22.26 -14.73 -6.11
CA GLY A 73 21.57 -16.01 -6.11
C GLY A 73 20.56 -16.17 -4.96
N GLY A 74 19.35 -16.47 -5.31
CA GLY A 74 18.12 -16.66 -4.57
C GLY A 74 18.09 -17.27 -3.14
N LYS A 75 19.20 -17.67 -2.54
CA LYS A 75 19.21 -18.19 -1.16
C LYS A 75 19.43 -17.11 -0.09
N ALA A 76 20.24 -16.07 -0.39
CA ALA A 76 20.56 -15.01 0.57
C ALA A 76 19.41 -14.07 0.88
N LEU A 77 18.44 -13.91 -0.03
CA LEU A 77 17.27 -13.04 0.12
C LEU A 77 15.95 -13.77 0.44
N GLY A 78 16.04 -15.06 0.79
CA GLY A 78 14.85 -15.89 0.88
C GLY A 78 13.81 -15.41 1.88
N ALA A 79 14.18 -15.23 3.14
CA ALA A 79 13.28 -14.81 4.20
C ALA A 79 12.97 -13.30 4.10
N GLU A 80 13.97 -12.48 3.85
CA GLU A 80 13.81 -11.01 3.73
C GLU A 80 12.86 -10.62 2.60
N ALA A 81 12.97 -11.24 1.43
CA ALA A 81 12.07 -10.97 0.31
C ALA A 81 10.61 -11.37 0.62
N ASN A 82 10.43 -12.43 1.39
CA ASN A 82 9.10 -12.88 1.80
C ASN A 82 8.48 -11.94 2.86
N ILE A 83 9.26 -11.50 3.84
CA ILE A 83 8.85 -10.49 4.83
C ILE A 83 8.46 -9.18 4.12
N PHE A 84 9.31 -8.72 3.19
CA PHE A 84 9.04 -7.52 2.40
C PHE A 84 7.71 -7.64 1.63
N LYS A 85 7.47 -8.78 0.96
CA LYS A 85 6.24 -9.03 0.23
C LYS A 85 5.01 -8.97 1.14
N ILE A 86 5.02 -9.65 2.28
CA ILE A 86 3.90 -9.67 3.23
C ILE A 86 3.60 -8.23 3.68
N ARG A 87 4.59 -7.53 4.24
CA ARG A 87 4.40 -6.17 4.79
C ARG A 87 3.99 -5.17 3.74
N SER A 88 4.60 -5.22 2.54
CA SER A 88 4.24 -4.36 1.43
C SER A 88 2.78 -4.55 1.01
N THR A 89 2.30 -5.78 0.92
CA THR A 89 0.91 -6.05 0.53
C THR A 89 -0.10 -5.61 1.60
N GLU A 90 0.21 -5.80 2.88
CA GLU A 90 -0.62 -5.33 4.00
C GLU A 90 -0.73 -3.79 4.02
N ILE A 91 0.39 -3.09 3.88
CA ILE A 91 0.41 -1.62 3.78
C ILE A 91 -0.41 -1.14 2.58
N GLN A 92 -0.25 -1.79 1.42
CA GLN A 92 -1.00 -1.45 0.21
C GLN A 92 -2.51 -1.57 0.41
N GLN A 93 -2.96 -2.64 1.05
CA GLN A 93 -4.38 -2.86 1.34
C GLN A 93 -4.92 -1.80 2.30
N ARG A 94 -4.21 -1.49 3.37
CA ARG A 94 -4.60 -0.47 4.36
C ARG A 94 -4.63 0.94 3.77
N LEU A 95 -3.67 1.29 2.92
CA LEU A 95 -3.65 2.58 2.22
C LEU A 95 -4.89 2.77 1.34
N THR A 96 -5.25 1.75 0.55
CA THR A 96 -6.44 1.83 -0.31
C THR A 96 -7.74 1.83 0.48
N GLU A 97 -7.79 1.13 1.62
CA GLU A 97 -8.92 1.14 2.54
C GLU A 97 -9.14 2.53 3.16
N LEU A 98 -8.08 3.16 3.71
CA LEU A 98 -8.17 4.51 4.25
C LEU A 98 -8.55 5.55 3.21
N LYS A 99 -8.16 5.38 1.94
CA LYS A 99 -8.61 6.26 0.86
C LYS A 99 -10.12 6.15 0.63
N VAL A 100 -10.66 4.94 0.64
CA VAL A 100 -12.12 4.74 0.53
C VAL A 100 -12.86 5.33 1.74
N GLU A 101 -12.34 5.14 2.94
CA GLU A 101 -12.91 5.77 4.14
C GLU A 101 -12.85 7.31 4.09
N ALA A 102 -11.78 7.88 3.57
CA ALA A 102 -11.63 9.32 3.45
C ALA A 102 -12.72 9.94 2.57
N ILE A 103 -13.01 9.34 1.42
CA ILE A 103 -14.05 9.84 0.50
C ILE A 103 -15.48 9.43 0.88
N ASN A 104 -15.62 8.52 1.83
CA ASN A 104 -16.90 8.10 2.41
C ASN A 104 -17.95 7.72 1.33
N TYR A 105 -19.12 8.37 1.29
CA TYR A 105 -20.21 8.06 0.34
C TYR A 105 -19.82 8.26 -1.13
N TYR A 106 -18.84 9.09 -1.44
CA TYR A 106 -18.32 9.25 -2.80
C TYR A 106 -17.55 8.03 -3.33
N ALA A 107 -17.29 7.05 -2.49
CA ALA A 107 -16.78 5.74 -2.91
C ALA A 107 -17.85 4.85 -3.58
N MET A 108 -19.14 5.10 -3.31
CA MET A 108 -20.22 4.23 -3.75
C MET A 108 -20.55 4.32 -5.25
N PRO A 109 -20.58 5.52 -5.89
CA PRO A 109 -20.90 5.63 -7.30
C PRO A 109 -19.83 4.95 -8.17
N TYR A 110 -20.24 3.98 -9.01
CA TYR A 110 -19.36 3.34 -9.99
C TYR A 110 -19.48 4.03 -11.35
N GLN A 111 -18.63 5.02 -11.57
CA GLN A 111 -18.68 5.87 -12.75
C GLN A 111 -17.71 5.35 -13.83
N ILE A 112 -18.08 4.25 -14.52
CA ILE A 112 -17.24 3.61 -15.53
C ILE A 112 -16.80 4.57 -16.63
N ALA A 113 -17.68 5.49 -17.04
CA ALA A 113 -17.39 6.47 -18.07
C ALA A 113 -16.26 7.41 -17.65
N ALA A 114 -16.28 7.87 -16.39
CA ALA A 114 -15.25 8.75 -15.83
C ALA A 114 -13.87 8.08 -15.63
N LEU A 115 -13.79 6.75 -15.76
CA LEU A 115 -12.52 6.02 -15.75
C LEU A 115 -11.91 5.87 -17.17
N LYS A 116 -12.62 6.29 -18.22
CA LYS A 116 -12.14 6.19 -19.60
C LYS A 116 -11.33 7.41 -19.98
N HIS A 117 -10.30 7.18 -20.78
CA HIS A 117 -9.53 8.28 -21.37
C HIS A 117 -10.43 9.19 -22.21
N GLY A 118 -10.26 10.53 -22.05
CA GLY A 118 -11.05 11.53 -22.77
C GLY A 118 -12.37 11.93 -22.10
N TRP A 119 -12.66 11.40 -20.90
CA TRP A 119 -13.76 11.91 -20.08
C TRP A 119 -13.50 13.36 -19.66
N ASN A 120 -14.46 14.25 -19.88
CA ASN A 120 -14.35 15.68 -19.62
C ASN A 120 -15.55 16.27 -18.88
N GLU A 121 -16.45 15.43 -18.37
CA GLU A 121 -17.58 15.87 -17.55
C GLU A 121 -17.23 15.76 -16.05
N PRO A 122 -17.88 16.56 -15.18
CA PRO A 122 -17.63 16.49 -13.75
C PRO A 122 -17.99 15.10 -13.20
N ALA A 123 -17.10 14.53 -12.38
CA ALA A 123 -17.38 13.32 -11.62
C ALA A 123 -18.25 13.64 -10.40
N VAL A 124 -18.91 12.62 -9.85
CA VAL A 124 -19.61 12.75 -8.56
C VAL A 124 -18.57 12.77 -7.44
N GLY A 125 -18.55 13.86 -6.68
CA GLY A 125 -17.57 14.09 -5.63
C GLY A 125 -16.26 14.71 -6.13
N ALA A 126 -15.22 14.65 -5.31
CA ALA A 126 -13.90 15.12 -5.68
C ALA A 126 -13.32 14.32 -6.86
N GLU A 127 -12.48 14.93 -7.67
CA GLU A 127 -11.88 14.30 -8.86
C GLU A 127 -11.14 12.99 -8.53
N TYR A 128 -10.45 12.94 -7.39
CA TYR A 128 -9.73 11.74 -6.93
C TYR A 128 -10.64 10.63 -6.42
N ALA A 129 -11.93 10.90 -6.12
CA ALA A 129 -12.83 9.92 -5.51
C ALA A 129 -13.12 8.75 -6.45
N ASN A 130 -13.27 9.01 -7.73
CA ASN A 130 -13.69 8.04 -8.74
C ASN A 130 -12.76 6.82 -8.85
N GLY A 131 -11.45 7.00 -8.63
CA GLY A 131 -10.46 5.92 -8.69
C GLY A 131 -10.28 5.13 -7.38
N CYS A 132 -10.85 5.58 -6.26
CA CYS A 132 -10.55 5.00 -4.94
C CYS A 132 -11.17 3.61 -4.76
N MET A 133 -12.46 3.42 -5.03
CA MET A 133 -13.11 2.12 -4.90
C MET A 133 -12.57 1.06 -5.88
N PRO A 134 -12.41 1.34 -7.19
CA PRO A 134 -11.77 0.41 -8.09
C PRO A 134 -10.35 0.01 -7.63
N SER A 135 -9.57 0.95 -7.13
CA SER A 135 -8.24 0.70 -6.58
C SER A 135 -8.29 -0.21 -5.35
N TYR A 136 -9.18 0.07 -4.40
CA TYR A 136 -9.40 -0.74 -3.21
C TYR A 136 -9.74 -2.19 -3.57
N LEU A 137 -10.71 -2.40 -4.45
CA LEU A 137 -11.14 -3.73 -4.89
C LEU A 137 -10.02 -4.46 -5.63
N HIS A 138 -9.30 -3.75 -6.52
CA HIS A 138 -8.18 -4.31 -7.26
C HIS A 138 -7.07 -4.82 -6.35
N PHE A 139 -6.72 -4.07 -5.30
CA PHE A 139 -5.62 -4.42 -4.41
C PHE A 139 -5.99 -5.43 -3.32
N ARG A 140 -7.23 -5.93 -3.25
CA ARG A 140 -7.54 -7.07 -2.36
C ARG A 140 -6.77 -8.34 -2.73
N LYS A 141 -6.45 -8.53 -4.01
CA LYS A 141 -5.72 -9.69 -4.51
C LYS A 141 -4.20 -9.67 -4.27
N VAL A 142 -3.61 -8.55 -3.82
CA VAL A 142 -2.14 -8.45 -3.66
C VAL A 142 -1.55 -9.41 -2.64
N SER A 143 -2.34 -9.85 -1.66
CA SER A 143 -1.94 -10.87 -0.69
C SER A 143 -1.91 -12.29 -1.27
N ILE A 144 -2.48 -12.50 -2.47
CA ILE A 144 -2.65 -13.82 -3.07
C ILE A 144 -1.61 -14.07 -4.16
N TYR A 145 -1.45 -13.16 -5.12
CA TYR A 145 -0.53 -13.38 -6.24
C TYR A 145 0.94 -13.24 -5.84
N SER A 146 1.84 -13.73 -6.69
CA SER A 146 3.29 -13.87 -6.43
C SER A 146 3.60 -14.72 -5.19
N GLY A 147 2.74 -15.70 -4.94
CA GLY A 147 2.75 -16.55 -3.75
C GLY A 147 1.98 -15.89 -2.60
N SER A 148 0.94 -16.58 -2.11
CA SER A 148 0.09 -16.01 -1.06
C SER A 148 0.86 -15.70 0.22
N ASN A 149 0.33 -14.81 1.06
CA ASN A 149 0.97 -14.45 2.32
C ASN A 149 1.16 -15.69 3.22
N GLU A 150 0.24 -16.66 3.19
CA GLU A 150 0.32 -17.92 3.92
C GLU A 150 1.53 -18.76 3.46
N ILE A 151 1.72 -18.86 2.13
CA ILE A 151 2.90 -19.54 1.55
C ILE A 151 4.19 -18.83 1.98
N GLN A 152 4.20 -17.48 1.95
CA GLN A 152 5.36 -16.71 2.38
C GLN A 152 5.69 -16.95 3.87
N HIS A 153 4.68 -16.99 4.75
CA HIS A 153 4.86 -17.36 6.16
C HIS A 153 5.44 -18.76 6.31
N GLY A 154 4.94 -19.74 5.55
CA GLY A 154 5.47 -21.10 5.55
C GLY A 154 6.95 -21.18 5.10
N ILE A 155 7.34 -20.41 4.10
CA ILE A 155 8.74 -20.32 3.64
C ILE A 155 9.63 -19.70 4.72
N ILE A 156 9.18 -18.63 5.38
CA ILE A 156 9.90 -17.98 6.47
C ILE A 156 10.09 -18.96 7.63
N ALA A 157 9.03 -19.65 8.04
CA ALA A 157 9.09 -20.65 9.12
C ALA A 157 10.09 -21.75 8.83
N LYS A 158 10.07 -22.33 7.62
CA LYS A 158 11.04 -23.34 7.21
C LYS A 158 12.47 -22.81 7.22
N ALA A 159 12.69 -21.60 6.73
CA ALA A 159 14.03 -21.02 6.62
C ALA A 159 14.63 -20.63 7.98
N GLN A 160 13.80 -20.19 8.93
CA GLN A 160 14.25 -19.64 10.21
C GLN A 160 14.14 -20.64 11.37
N LEU A 161 13.14 -21.52 11.35
CA LEU A 161 12.85 -22.44 12.45
C LEU A 161 13.26 -23.90 12.13
N GLY A 162 13.65 -24.20 10.89
CA GLY A 162 14.03 -25.55 10.47
C GLY A 162 12.86 -26.53 10.42
N MET A 163 11.64 -26.03 10.27
CA MET A 163 10.39 -26.82 10.23
C MET A 163 10.12 -27.41 8.85
#